data_20b9be1eeac52f0ba5effd1dc34d7be2
#
_entry.id   20b9be1eeac52f0ba5effd1dc34d7be2
#
_cell.length_a   1.000
_cell.length_b   1.000
_cell.length_c   1.000
_cell.angle_alpha   90.00
_cell.angle_beta   90.00
_cell.angle_gamma   90.00
#
_symmetry.space_group_name_H-M   'P 1'
#
loop_
_entity.id
_entity.type
_entity.pdbx_description
1 polymer ?
#
loop_
_entity_poly.entity_id
_entity_poly.type
_entity_poly.pdbx_seq_one_letter_code
_entity_poly.pdbx_strand_id
1 'polypeptide(L)'
;MDKKLYVELPPFTGRNVPIAEISKAIGKDTHYIRLAIQQGIFKFGVAMKMENSSEFSYYCSDRKVWEETGYFNYKLAKQEKEKVPA
;
A
#
# COMPACT_ATOMS: atom_id res chain seq x y z
N MET A 1 31.11 0.86 16.17
CA MET A 1 30.61 1.25 15.92
C MET A 1 29.64 1.16 15.98
N ASP A 2 29.38 1.31 16.27
CA ASP A 2 28.41 1.29 16.26
C ASP A 2 27.73 1.67 15.34
N LYS A 3 27.67 1.25 14.81
CA LYS A 3 27.02 1.60 13.91
C LYS A 3 25.67 1.53 14.24
N LYS A 4 25.04 2.49 14.26
CA LYS A 4 23.74 2.44 14.44
C LYS A 4 23.13 2.10 13.23
N LEU A 5 22.24 1.21 13.16
CA LEU A 5 21.53 0.88 11.99
C LEU A 5 20.31 1.72 11.95
N TYR A 6 20.33 2.76 11.17
CA TYR A 6 19.17 3.53 10.99
C TYR A 6 18.42 3.01 9.81
N VAL A 7 17.14 2.75 9.97
CA VAL A 7 16.28 2.49 8.84
C VAL A 7 15.43 3.73 8.70
N GLU A 8 15.65 4.45 7.63
CA GLU A 8 14.91 5.65 7.41
C GLU A 8 13.54 5.27 6.87
N LEU A 9 12.51 5.55 7.62
CA LEU A 9 11.17 5.18 7.20
C LEU A 9 10.63 6.15 6.17
N PRO A 10 9.87 5.66 5.20
CA PRO A 10 9.20 6.56 4.26
C PRO A 10 8.19 7.45 4.98
N PRO A 11 7.83 8.57 4.38
CA PRO A 11 6.84 9.46 5.00
C PRO A 11 5.42 8.94 4.77
N PHE A 12 5.02 7.95 5.56
CA PHE A 12 3.72 7.34 5.41
C PHE A 12 2.60 8.31 5.71
N THR A 13 1.52 8.24 4.95
CA THR A 13 0.35 9.07 5.17
C THR A 13 -0.89 8.26 5.44
N GLY A 14 -0.82 6.95 5.27
CA GLY A 14 -1.99 6.11 5.43
C GLY A 14 -2.88 6.09 4.21
N ARG A 15 -2.41 6.64 3.08
CA ARG A 15 -3.23 6.64 1.89
C ARG A 15 -3.46 5.23 1.38
N ASN A 16 -4.55 5.07 0.68
CA ASN A 16 -4.83 3.80 0.03
C ASN A 16 -3.97 3.66 -1.21
N VAL A 17 -3.25 2.56 -1.32
CA VAL A 17 -2.45 2.28 -2.51
C VAL A 17 -3.32 1.45 -3.46
N PRO A 18 -3.61 1.96 -4.64
CA PRO A 18 -4.49 1.23 -5.57
C PRO A 18 -3.92 -0.14 -5.93
N ILE A 19 -4.80 -1.10 -6.14
CA ILE A 19 -4.38 -2.44 -6.51
C ILE A 19 -3.52 -2.41 -7.78
N ALA A 20 -3.88 -1.54 -8.73
CA ALA A 20 -3.11 -1.44 -9.97
C ALA A 20 -1.68 -1.00 -9.71
N GLU A 21 -1.51 -0.09 -8.76
CA GLU A 21 -0.17 0.38 -8.41
C GLU A 21 0.65 -0.74 -7.76
N ILE A 22 0.01 -1.50 -6.88
CA ILE A 22 0.68 -2.64 -6.25
C ILE A 22 1.04 -3.68 -7.29
N SER A 23 0.13 -3.93 -8.22
CA SER A 23 0.36 -4.88 -9.29
C SER A 23 1.63 -4.56 -10.06
N LYS A 24 1.82 -3.30 -10.39
CA LYS A 24 3.04 -2.89 -11.08
C LYS A 24 4.27 -3.04 -10.21
N ALA A 25 4.12 -2.73 -8.94
CA ALA A 25 5.27 -2.75 -8.03
C ALA A 25 5.79 -4.16 -7.80
N ILE A 26 4.90 -5.13 -7.65
CA ILE A 26 5.35 -6.47 -7.30
C ILE A 26 5.26 -7.45 -8.48
N GLY A 27 4.76 -6.98 -9.62
CA GLY A 27 4.72 -7.83 -10.80
C GLY A 27 3.69 -8.94 -10.76
N LYS A 28 2.60 -8.73 -10.02
CA LYS A 28 1.54 -9.72 -9.94
C LYS A 28 0.27 -9.14 -10.53
N ASP A 29 -0.53 -10.01 -11.12
CA ASP A 29 -1.80 -9.61 -11.70
C ASP A 29 -2.74 -9.03 -10.64
N THR A 30 -3.55 -8.07 -11.03
CA THR A 30 -4.47 -7.44 -10.09
C THR A 30 -5.47 -8.44 -9.51
N HIS A 31 -5.91 -9.39 -10.34
CA HIS A 31 -6.84 -10.42 -9.87
C HIS A 31 -6.20 -11.27 -8.77
N TYR A 32 -4.94 -11.62 -8.97
CA TYR A 32 -4.18 -12.38 -7.98
C TYR A 32 -4.12 -11.62 -6.66
N ILE A 33 -3.86 -10.33 -6.74
CA ILE A 33 -3.72 -9.52 -5.53
C ILE A 33 -5.05 -9.43 -4.79
N ARG A 34 -6.14 -9.22 -5.53
CA ARG A 34 -7.44 -9.12 -4.91
C ARG A 34 -7.81 -10.41 -4.19
N LEU A 35 -7.60 -11.53 -4.84
CA LEU A 35 -7.90 -12.81 -4.22
C LEU A 35 -7.04 -13.07 -3.00
N ALA A 36 -5.77 -12.73 -3.08
CA ALA A 36 -4.87 -12.96 -1.97
C ALA A 36 -5.25 -12.12 -0.76
N ILE A 37 -5.72 -10.90 -0.99
CA ILE A 37 -6.18 -10.07 0.10
C ILE A 37 -7.46 -10.64 0.70
N GLN A 38 -8.39 -11.07 -0.15
CA GLN A 38 -9.64 -11.65 0.33
C GLN A 38 -9.41 -12.88 1.18
N GLN A 39 -8.40 -13.67 0.82
CA GLN A 39 -8.12 -14.91 1.53
C GLN A 39 -7.14 -14.73 2.68
N GLY A 40 -6.70 -13.51 2.93
CA GLY A 40 -5.81 -13.24 4.03
C GLY A 40 -4.37 -13.67 3.81
N ILE A 41 -4.03 -13.98 2.56
CA ILE A 41 -2.66 -14.36 2.23
C ILE A 41 -1.76 -13.12 2.23
N PHE A 42 -2.22 -12.04 1.57
CA PHE A 42 -1.54 -10.77 1.66
C PHE A 42 -2.12 -9.99 2.83
N LYS A 43 -1.26 -9.59 3.72
CA LYS A 43 -1.71 -8.93 4.95
C LYS A 43 -1.65 -7.41 4.86
N PHE A 44 -1.21 -6.88 3.73
CA PHE A 44 -1.06 -5.44 3.61
C PHE A 44 -2.36 -4.72 3.26
N GLY A 45 -3.42 -5.45 3.07
CA GLY A 45 -4.68 -4.82 2.73
C GLY A 45 -5.85 -5.52 3.36
N VAL A 46 -6.99 -4.85 3.33
CA VAL A 46 -8.24 -5.44 3.78
C VAL A 46 -9.24 -5.37 2.65
N ALA A 47 -10.09 -6.37 2.58
CA ALA A 47 -11.15 -6.42 1.60
C ALA A 47 -12.46 -6.39 2.34
N MET A 48 -13.36 -5.53 1.93
CA MET A 48 -14.65 -5.41 2.58
C MET A 48 -15.73 -5.44 1.54
N LYS A 49 -16.76 -6.23 1.80
CA LYS A 49 -17.90 -6.30 0.92
C LYS A 49 -19.05 -5.61 1.60
N MET A 50 -19.58 -4.60 0.94
CA MET A 50 -20.69 -3.86 1.52
C MET A 50 -21.96 -4.64 1.35
N GLU A 51 -22.90 -4.41 2.24
CA GLU A 51 -24.20 -5.00 2.13
C GLU A 51 -24.83 -4.63 0.83
N ASN A 52 -25.51 -5.54 0.21
CA ASN A 52 -26.22 -5.29 -1.05
C ASN A 52 -25.28 -5.00 -2.20
N SER A 53 -24.02 -5.39 -2.09
CA SER A 53 -23.06 -5.21 -3.17
C SER A 53 -22.34 -6.53 -3.40
N SER A 54 -22.10 -6.84 -4.65
CA SER A 54 -21.33 -8.02 -4.98
C SER A 54 -19.85 -7.70 -5.13
N GLU A 55 -19.48 -6.44 -4.94
CA GLU A 55 -18.09 -6.04 -5.13
C GLU A 55 -17.39 -5.77 -3.83
N PHE A 56 -16.10 -6.03 -3.83
CA PHE A 56 -15.27 -5.74 -2.67
C PHE A 56 -14.60 -4.39 -2.82
N SER A 57 -14.46 -3.71 -1.69
CA SER A 57 -13.63 -2.52 -1.62
C SER A 57 -12.34 -2.92 -0.95
N TYR A 58 -11.24 -2.34 -1.39
CA TYR A 58 -9.92 -2.67 -0.86
C TYR A 58 -9.25 -1.45 -0.27
N TYR A 59 -8.65 -1.63 0.87
CA TYR A 59 -7.83 -0.59 1.46
C TYR A 59 -6.48 -1.19 1.79
N CYS A 60 -5.44 -0.64 1.17
CA CYS A 60 -4.07 -1.09 1.37
C CYS A 60 -3.27 0.12 1.78
N SER A 61 -3.03 0.29 3.08
CA SER A 61 -2.33 1.47 3.54
C SER A 61 -0.89 1.45 3.03
N ASP A 62 -0.35 2.63 2.76
CA ASP A 62 0.99 2.73 2.21
C ASP A 62 2.02 2.09 3.13
N ARG A 63 1.86 2.21 4.44
CA ARG A 63 2.79 1.62 5.37
C ARG A 63 2.76 0.09 5.32
N LYS A 64 1.56 -0.48 5.29
CA LYS A 64 1.44 -1.93 5.25
C LYS A 64 2.00 -2.50 3.96
N VAL A 65 1.75 -1.82 2.86
CA VAL A 65 2.28 -2.26 1.57
C VAL A 65 3.81 -2.23 1.62
N TRP A 66 4.37 -1.18 2.19
CA TRP A 66 5.82 -1.08 2.31
C TRP A 66 6.40 -2.18 3.19
N GLU A 67 5.72 -2.49 4.30
CA GLU A 67 6.21 -3.50 5.22
C GLU A 67 6.23 -4.88 4.58
N GLU A 68 5.26 -5.16 3.71
CA GLU A 68 5.19 -6.46 3.07
C GLU A 68 5.98 -6.55 1.78
N THR A 69 6.00 -5.49 1.01
CA THR A 69 6.58 -5.55 -0.32
C THR A 69 7.81 -4.69 -0.51
N GLY A 70 8.04 -3.77 0.40
CA GLY A 70 9.14 -2.82 0.23
C GLY A 70 8.84 -1.67 -0.69
N TYR A 71 7.64 -1.61 -1.22
CA TYR A 71 7.27 -0.58 -2.17
C TYR A 71 6.71 0.66 -1.50
N PHE A 72 7.15 1.82 -1.93
CA PHE A 72 6.59 3.07 -1.48
C PHE A 72 6.75 4.09 -2.60
N ASN A 73 5.71 4.87 -2.84
CA ASN A 73 5.73 5.86 -3.91
C ASN A 73 6.29 7.18 -3.38
N TYR A 74 7.60 7.30 -3.42
CA TYR A 74 8.26 8.51 -2.94
C TYR A 74 7.91 9.73 -3.77
N LYS A 75 7.69 9.53 -5.04
CA LYS A 75 7.38 10.63 -5.92
C LYS A 75 6.07 11.30 -5.54
N LEU A 76 5.07 10.49 -5.27
CA LEU A 76 3.78 11.00 -4.89
C LEU A 76 3.84 11.69 -3.53
N ALA A 77 4.56 11.10 -2.60
CA ALA A 77 4.70 11.69 -1.29
C ALA A 77 5.39 13.04 -1.37
N LYS A 78 6.37 13.15 -2.23
CA LYS A 78 7.06 14.41 -2.41
C LYS A 78 6.14 15.48 -2.99
N GLN A 79 5.31 15.08 -3.94
CA GLN A 79 4.38 16.02 -4.55
C GLN A 79 3.38 16.52 -3.54
N GLU A 80 2.87 15.64 -2.70
CA GLU A 80 1.92 16.05 -1.69
C GLU A 80 2.54 17.01 -0.70
N LYS A 81 3.79 16.74 -0.35
CA LYS A 81 4.48 17.60 0.58
C LYS A 81 4.66 19.00 0.00
N GLU A 82 4.96 19.07 -1.26
CA GLU A 82 5.17 20.34 -1.92
C GLU A 82 3.87 21.11 -2.10
N LYS A 83 2.76 20.40 -2.14
CA LYS A 83 1.50 21.04 -2.32
C LYS A 83 0.90 21.59 -1.05
N VAL A 84 1.40 21.18 0.06
CA VAL A 84 0.84 21.62 1.32
C VAL A 84 1.02 23.12 1.46
N PRO A 85 -0.04 23.83 1.68
CA PRO A 85 0.10 25.28 1.80
C PRO A 85 0.85 25.65 3.06
N ALA A 86 1.54 26.70 2.96
CA ALA A 86 2.32 27.15 4.08
C ALA A 86 1.45 27.62 5.23
#